data_ddc558dd021d9ffb6343d8170e1ecbf8
#
_entry.id   ddc558dd021d9ffb6343d8170e1ecbf8
#
_cell.length_a   1.000
_cell.length_b   1.000
_cell.length_c   1.000
_cell.angle_alpha   90.00
_cell.angle_beta   90.00
_cell.angle_gamma   90.00
#
_symmetry.space_group_name_H-M   'P 1'
#
loop_
_entity.id
_entity.type
_entity.pdbx_description
1 polymer ?
#
loop_
_entity_poly.entity_id
_entity_poly.type
_entity_poly.pdbx_seq_one_letter_code
_entity_poly.pdbx_strand_id
1 'polypeptide(L)'
;MPASPYSQSHTMGLPILRQCALTSSRRTLKVPSPVFLDFLAPSAIGHKQCRNASTATGGEPKPRYVLSKEQREFMDSALRVNQAGELAATLIYTAQTPQIVRSYPHLRPLMKHMYDQEAGHLKTFNGLIQKHQIRPTAMYPAWEVAATFLGWSTAALGREAAMACTEAVETEIGSHYNDQVREILSWEADAARRGEELDDELKEMLATFRRIRDEELEHLDHAVANDSKEAKPYDPLVDVIRFGCRAAIKISEKI
;
A
#
# COMPACT_ATOMS: atom_id res chain seq x y z
N MET A 1 -19.76 -69.89 17.67
CA MET A 1 -19.97 -70.93 16.64
C MET A 1 -21.31 -70.73 15.96
N PRO A 2 -21.44 -70.99 14.68
CA PRO A 2 -20.56 -70.99 13.52
C PRO A 2 -21.04 -70.02 12.48
N ALA A 3 -20.53 -69.70 11.38
CA ALA A 3 -19.59 -70.14 10.39
C ALA A 3 -19.69 -69.17 9.19
N SER A 4 -18.60 -68.82 8.65
CA SER A 4 -18.45 -68.37 7.25
C SER A 4 -18.79 -69.62 6.35
N PRO A 5 -19.10 -69.47 5.04
CA PRO A 5 -18.20 -68.94 4.02
C PRO A 5 -18.93 -68.40 2.77
N TYR A 6 -18.26 -67.64 1.87
CA TYR A 6 -17.95 -68.10 0.50
C TYR A 6 -17.18 -67.02 -0.28
N SER A 7 -16.04 -67.43 -0.73
CA SER A 7 -15.18 -66.91 -1.77
C SER A 7 -15.85 -67.02 -3.15
N GLN A 8 -15.75 -66.05 -4.00
CA GLN A 8 -15.62 -66.23 -5.45
C GLN A 8 -14.75 -65.23 -6.09
N SER A 9 -13.61 -65.63 -6.55
CA SER A 9 -12.70 -65.05 -7.52
C SER A 9 -13.34 -65.04 -8.90
N HIS A 10 -13.28 -63.92 -9.59
CA HIS A 10 -13.29 -63.88 -11.05
C HIS A 10 -12.17 -63.00 -11.57
N THR A 11 -11.25 -63.71 -12.20
CA THR A 11 -10.18 -63.20 -13.04
C THR A 11 -10.72 -62.73 -14.40
N MET A 12 -9.90 -61.90 -15.02
CA MET A 12 -9.74 -61.60 -16.46
C MET A 12 -10.35 -60.34 -17.03
N GLY A 13 -9.44 -59.58 -17.62
CA GLY A 13 -9.77 -58.66 -18.70
C GLY A 13 -8.88 -57.45 -18.84
N LEU A 14 -7.59 -57.61 -19.18
CA LEU A 14 -6.83 -56.52 -19.81
C LEU A 14 -7.28 -56.39 -21.28
N PRO A 15 -7.46 -55.18 -21.75
CA PRO A 15 -7.08 -54.88 -23.14
C PRO A 15 -6.21 -53.63 -23.29
N ILE A 16 -5.09 -53.90 -23.94
CA ILE A 16 -4.54 -53.15 -25.07
C ILE A 16 -4.13 -51.69 -24.83
N LEU A 17 -2.83 -51.55 -24.67
CA LEU A 17 -2.02 -50.37 -24.98
C LEU A 17 -2.41 -49.76 -26.34
N ARG A 18 -2.92 -48.53 -26.34
CA ARG A 18 -2.81 -47.63 -27.47
C ARG A 18 -1.73 -46.58 -27.17
N GLN A 19 -0.61 -46.75 -27.81
CA GLN A 19 0.39 -45.71 -28.00
C GLN A 19 -0.27 -44.52 -28.69
N CYS A 20 -0.42 -43.40 -28.01
CA CYS A 20 -0.63 -42.11 -28.66
C CYS A 20 0.70 -41.39 -28.68
N ALA A 21 1.13 -41.10 -29.87
CA ALA A 21 2.35 -40.41 -30.23
C ALA A 21 2.42 -39.03 -29.52
N LEU A 22 3.52 -38.80 -28.82
CA LEU A 22 3.94 -37.51 -28.32
C LEU A 22 4.37 -36.62 -29.50
N THR A 23 3.47 -35.78 -30.01
CA THR A 23 3.86 -34.62 -30.80
C THR A 23 4.35 -33.52 -29.84
N SER A 24 5.65 -33.42 -29.74
CA SER A 24 6.35 -32.32 -29.07
C SER A 24 6.08 -31.01 -29.81
N SER A 25 5.07 -30.28 -29.43
CA SER A 25 4.89 -28.88 -29.81
C SER A 25 5.76 -28.02 -28.88
N ARG A 26 6.94 -27.69 -29.35
CA ARG A 26 7.78 -26.65 -28.73
C ARG A 26 7.06 -25.32 -28.87
N ARG A 27 6.30 -24.90 -27.85
CA ARG A 27 5.91 -23.51 -27.68
C ARG A 27 7.14 -22.73 -27.28
N THR A 28 7.71 -22.02 -28.22
CA THR A 28 8.66 -20.96 -27.95
C THR A 28 7.95 -19.88 -27.14
N LEU A 29 8.34 -19.76 -25.87
CA LEU A 29 8.01 -18.61 -25.02
C LEU A 29 8.65 -17.38 -25.68
N LYS A 30 7.85 -16.56 -26.34
CA LYS A 30 8.26 -15.20 -26.69
C LYS A 30 8.42 -14.41 -25.40
N VAL A 31 9.66 -14.22 -24.99
CA VAL A 31 10.04 -13.22 -24.00
C VAL A 31 9.68 -11.86 -24.62
N PRO A 32 8.85 -11.03 -23.98
CA PRO A 32 8.64 -9.68 -24.47
C PRO A 32 9.96 -8.91 -24.29
N SER A 33 10.44 -8.36 -25.40
CA SER A 33 11.59 -7.46 -25.41
C SER A 33 11.37 -6.30 -24.44
N PRO A 34 12.40 -5.84 -23.73
CA PRO A 34 12.29 -4.63 -22.92
C PRO A 34 12.03 -3.46 -23.87
N VAL A 35 10.89 -2.81 -23.69
CA VAL A 35 10.59 -1.52 -24.33
C VAL A 35 11.50 -0.49 -23.68
N PHE A 36 12.66 -0.31 -24.29
CA PHE A 36 13.60 0.73 -23.91
C PHE A 36 13.41 1.90 -24.88
N LEU A 37 13.08 3.05 -24.32
CA LEU A 37 13.31 4.39 -24.84
C LEU A 37 12.60 4.78 -26.17
N ASP A 38 11.41 5.41 -26.00
CA ASP A 38 11.04 6.54 -26.85
C ASP A 38 10.55 7.70 -25.96
N PHE A 39 11.50 8.32 -25.26
CA PHE A 39 11.26 9.49 -24.41
C PHE A 39 12.11 10.67 -24.86
N LEU A 40 12.14 10.98 -26.16
CA LEU A 40 12.71 12.23 -26.67
C LEU A 40 12.03 12.60 -28.00
N ALA A 41 10.81 13.10 -27.95
CA ALA A 41 10.30 13.96 -29.00
C ALA A 41 9.38 15.03 -28.38
N PRO A 42 9.68 16.33 -28.51
CA PRO A 42 8.76 17.36 -28.07
C PRO A 42 7.62 17.47 -29.09
N SER A 43 6.46 16.92 -28.74
CA SER A 43 5.22 17.15 -29.50
C SER A 43 4.75 18.59 -29.23
N ALA A 44 5.02 19.46 -30.17
CA ALA A 44 4.38 20.75 -30.26
C ALA A 44 2.89 20.55 -30.61
N ILE A 45 2.04 20.36 -29.61
CA ILE A 45 0.59 20.41 -29.78
C ILE A 45 0.13 21.79 -29.31
N GLY A 46 -0.22 22.62 -30.30
CA GLY A 46 -0.82 23.93 -30.06
C GLY A 46 -2.12 23.79 -29.27
N HIS A 47 -2.13 24.25 -28.03
CA HIS A 47 -3.34 24.40 -27.24
C HIS A 47 -4.19 25.53 -27.81
N LYS A 48 -5.27 25.17 -28.52
CA LYS A 48 -6.39 26.07 -28.74
C LYS A 48 -7.07 26.31 -27.39
N GLN A 49 -6.83 27.47 -26.84
CA GLN A 49 -7.48 27.98 -25.62
C GLN A 49 -8.96 28.23 -25.92
N CYS A 50 -9.83 27.27 -25.56
CA CYS A 50 -11.27 27.54 -25.50
C CYS A 50 -11.51 28.44 -24.28
N ARG A 51 -11.70 29.72 -24.51
CA ARG A 51 -12.22 30.64 -23.50
C ARG A 51 -13.71 30.34 -23.31
N ASN A 52 -14.04 29.52 -22.31
CA ASN A 52 -15.38 29.51 -21.74
C ASN A 52 -15.50 30.74 -20.84
N ALA A 53 -16.23 31.73 -21.30
CA ALA A 53 -16.68 32.83 -20.46
C ALA A 53 -17.76 32.30 -19.49
N SER A 54 -17.34 31.88 -18.31
CA SER A 54 -18.22 31.67 -17.17
C SER A 54 -18.31 33.02 -16.44
N THR A 55 -19.49 33.62 -16.46
CA THR A 55 -19.83 34.78 -15.64
C THR A 55 -19.94 34.31 -14.18
N ALA A 56 -18.80 34.21 -13.50
CA ALA A 56 -18.75 34.12 -12.06
C ALA A 56 -18.68 35.54 -11.47
N THR A 57 -19.55 35.80 -10.53
CA THR A 57 -19.53 37.00 -9.67
C THR A 57 -18.16 37.15 -9.04
N GLY A 58 -17.35 38.09 -9.56
CA GLY A 58 -15.93 38.16 -9.29
C GLY A 58 -15.61 38.86 -7.98
N GLY A 59 -15.12 38.10 -7.01
CA GLY A 59 -14.07 38.61 -6.13
C GLY A 59 -12.72 38.52 -6.86
N GLU A 60 -11.82 39.49 -6.68
CA GLU A 60 -10.46 39.39 -7.20
C GLU A 60 -9.81 38.08 -6.69
N PRO A 61 -9.09 37.34 -7.55
CA PRO A 61 -8.42 36.11 -7.08
C PRO A 61 -7.42 36.47 -5.98
N LYS A 62 -7.55 35.82 -4.84
CA LYS A 62 -6.63 36.02 -3.72
C LYS A 62 -5.19 35.67 -4.14
N PRO A 63 -4.18 36.36 -3.62
CA PRO A 63 -2.80 35.99 -3.83
C PRO A 63 -2.56 34.54 -3.35
N ARG A 64 -1.75 33.80 -4.09
CA ARG A 64 -1.42 32.41 -3.73
C ARG A 64 -0.35 32.38 -2.64
N TYR A 65 -0.57 31.57 -1.64
CA TYR A 65 0.42 31.28 -0.61
C TYR A 65 1.63 30.57 -1.22
N VAL A 66 2.82 31.07 -0.94
CA VAL A 66 4.08 30.49 -1.42
C VAL A 66 4.76 29.77 -0.26
N LEU A 67 4.98 28.46 -0.40
CA LEU A 67 5.68 27.67 0.60
C LEU A 67 7.09 28.19 0.84
N SER A 68 7.51 28.30 2.11
CA SER A 68 8.89 28.55 2.49
C SER A 68 9.79 27.36 2.06
N LYS A 69 11.10 27.55 2.19
CA LYS A 69 12.06 26.45 1.92
C LYS A 69 11.82 25.29 2.87
N GLU A 70 11.63 25.57 4.15
CA GLU A 70 11.42 24.59 5.21
C GLU A 70 10.11 23.80 5.00
N GLN A 71 9.06 24.47 4.54
CA GLN A 71 7.79 23.83 4.20
C GLN A 71 7.91 22.90 3.00
N ARG A 72 8.69 23.28 1.99
CA ARG A 72 8.98 22.38 0.86
C ARG A 72 9.80 21.18 1.29
N GLU A 73 10.84 21.37 2.11
CA GLU A 73 11.65 20.27 2.66
C GLU A 73 10.79 19.33 3.51
N PHE A 74 9.84 19.86 4.28
CA PHE A 74 8.86 19.07 5.01
C PHE A 74 8.00 18.22 4.07
N MET A 75 7.46 18.80 2.99
CA MET A 75 6.65 18.08 2.02
C MET A 75 7.45 17.00 1.28
N ASP A 76 8.69 17.28 0.89
CA ASP A 76 9.58 16.32 0.26
C ASP A 76 9.85 15.11 1.19
N SER A 77 10.09 15.40 2.47
CA SER A 77 10.28 14.37 3.50
C SER A 77 9.02 13.56 3.73
N ALA A 78 7.87 14.24 3.87
CA ALA A 78 6.58 13.61 4.09
C ALA A 78 6.21 12.65 2.95
N LEU A 79 6.30 13.09 1.70
CA LEU A 79 5.98 12.26 0.54
C LEU A 79 6.92 11.06 0.39
N ARG A 80 8.19 11.21 0.75
CA ARG A 80 9.18 10.11 0.75
C ARG A 80 8.83 9.06 1.80
N VAL A 81 8.50 9.50 3.01
CA VAL A 81 8.11 8.61 4.11
C VAL A 81 6.80 7.89 3.80
N ASN A 82 5.80 8.62 3.30
CA ASN A 82 4.52 8.03 2.93
C ASN A 82 4.72 6.95 1.86
N GLN A 83 5.47 7.23 0.79
CA GLN A 83 5.74 6.22 -0.24
C GLN A 83 6.44 4.97 0.32
N ALA A 84 7.37 5.11 1.25
CA ALA A 84 8.05 3.98 1.89
C ALA A 84 7.10 3.21 2.84
N GLY A 85 6.20 3.91 3.54
CA GLY A 85 5.19 3.32 4.40
C GLY A 85 4.20 2.46 3.63
N GLU A 86 3.63 3.00 2.54
CA GLU A 86 2.68 2.28 1.69
C GLU A 86 3.32 1.05 1.00
N LEU A 87 4.59 1.17 0.62
CA LEU A 87 5.34 0.01 0.15
C LEU A 87 5.40 -1.07 1.23
N ALA A 88 5.75 -0.69 2.46
CA ALA A 88 5.87 -1.62 3.56
C ALA A 88 4.51 -2.27 3.90
N ALA A 89 3.43 -1.50 3.97
CA ALA A 89 2.09 -1.99 4.22
C ALA A 89 1.62 -2.98 3.13
N THR A 90 1.77 -2.61 1.86
CA THR A 90 1.47 -3.51 0.71
C THR A 90 2.22 -4.85 0.83
N LEU A 91 3.50 -4.84 1.22
CA LEU A 91 4.32 -6.04 1.38
C LEU A 91 3.93 -6.87 2.61
N ILE A 92 3.59 -6.23 3.72
CA ILE A 92 3.08 -6.90 4.92
C ILE A 92 1.81 -7.68 4.57
N TYR A 93 0.82 -7.04 3.96
CA TYR A 93 -0.42 -7.73 3.54
C TYR A 93 -0.19 -8.82 2.50
N THR A 94 0.73 -8.58 1.55
CA THR A 94 1.12 -9.62 0.57
C THR A 94 1.67 -10.87 1.27
N ALA A 95 2.50 -10.70 2.28
CA ALA A 95 3.12 -11.81 3.01
C ALA A 95 2.16 -12.48 4.00
N GLN A 96 1.24 -11.73 4.62
CA GLN A 96 0.26 -12.25 5.59
C GLN A 96 -0.87 -13.03 4.92
N THR A 97 -1.42 -12.51 3.84
CA THR A 97 -2.67 -12.98 3.23
C THR A 97 -2.68 -14.48 2.93
N PRO A 98 -1.65 -15.10 2.31
CA PRO A 98 -1.69 -16.53 1.99
C PRO A 98 -1.86 -17.42 3.20
N GLN A 99 -1.20 -17.11 4.32
CA GLN A 99 -1.25 -17.91 5.54
C GLN A 99 -2.57 -17.71 6.28
N ILE A 100 -2.99 -16.46 6.44
CA ILE A 100 -4.23 -16.10 7.13
C ILE A 100 -5.44 -16.71 6.39
N VAL A 101 -5.54 -16.50 5.08
CA VAL A 101 -6.68 -16.99 4.29
C VAL A 101 -6.72 -18.51 4.16
N ARG A 102 -5.56 -19.18 4.24
CA ARG A 102 -5.51 -20.65 4.28
C ARG A 102 -6.17 -21.20 5.55
N SER A 103 -5.90 -20.58 6.70
CA SER A 103 -6.42 -21.01 8.01
C SER A 103 -7.81 -20.46 8.31
N TYR A 104 -8.10 -19.24 7.81
CA TYR A 104 -9.33 -18.49 8.03
C TYR A 104 -9.92 -17.99 6.68
N PRO A 105 -10.53 -18.88 5.86
CA PRO A 105 -11.00 -18.54 4.50
C PRO A 105 -12.03 -17.40 4.47
N HIS A 106 -12.80 -17.21 5.55
CA HIS A 106 -13.78 -16.13 5.67
C HIS A 106 -13.15 -14.75 5.73
N LEU A 107 -11.87 -14.62 6.09
CA LEU A 107 -11.14 -13.34 6.10
C LEU A 107 -10.61 -12.93 4.72
N ARG A 108 -10.74 -13.77 3.69
CA ARG A 108 -10.27 -13.44 2.33
C ARG A 108 -10.81 -12.09 1.80
N PRO A 109 -12.11 -11.77 1.95
CA PRO A 109 -12.61 -10.46 1.48
C PRO A 109 -11.96 -9.30 2.22
N LEU A 110 -11.79 -9.40 3.54
CA LEU A 110 -11.16 -8.38 4.37
C LEU A 110 -9.68 -8.16 4.00
N MET A 111 -8.89 -9.24 3.98
CA MET A 111 -7.47 -9.16 3.61
C MET A 111 -7.28 -8.59 2.20
N LYS A 112 -8.18 -8.95 1.27
CA LYS A 112 -8.14 -8.39 -0.07
C LYS A 112 -8.49 -6.90 -0.08
N HIS A 113 -9.49 -6.49 0.67
CA HIS A 113 -9.92 -5.09 0.77
C HIS A 113 -8.77 -4.21 1.27
N MET A 114 -8.18 -4.55 2.41
CA MET A 114 -7.03 -3.85 2.98
C MET A 114 -5.86 -3.79 1.99
N TYR A 115 -5.49 -4.93 1.39
CA TYR A 115 -4.43 -4.95 0.37
C TYR A 115 -4.73 -4.05 -0.84
N ASP A 116 -5.95 -4.05 -1.34
CA ASP A 116 -6.32 -3.24 -2.51
C ASP A 116 -6.24 -1.73 -2.19
N GLN A 117 -6.59 -1.31 -0.98
CA GLN A 117 -6.44 0.07 -0.51
C GLN A 117 -4.96 0.45 -0.43
N GLU A 118 -4.10 -0.35 0.21
CA GLU A 118 -2.66 -0.11 0.28
C GLU A 118 -1.98 -0.02 -1.09
N ALA A 119 -2.34 -0.92 -2.01
CA ALA A 119 -1.85 -0.86 -3.38
C ALA A 119 -2.29 0.44 -4.10
N GLY A 120 -3.48 0.95 -3.77
CA GLY A 120 -3.99 2.25 -4.22
C GLY A 120 -3.21 3.43 -3.62
N HIS A 121 -2.92 3.38 -2.33
CA HIS A 121 -2.10 4.38 -1.63
C HIS A 121 -0.69 4.43 -2.21
N LEU A 122 -0.02 3.29 -2.33
CA LEU A 122 1.32 3.19 -2.94
C LEU A 122 1.34 3.76 -4.36
N LYS A 123 0.33 3.46 -5.17
CA LYS A 123 0.21 4.04 -6.51
C LYS A 123 0.08 5.57 -6.47
N THR A 124 -0.70 6.09 -5.53
CA THR A 124 -0.89 7.53 -5.32
C THR A 124 0.44 8.20 -4.98
N PHE A 125 1.18 7.68 -4.00
CA PHE A 125 2.47 8.26 -3.60
C PHE A 125 3.57 8.08 -4.63
N ASN A 126 3.60 6.97 -5.37
CA ASN A 126 4.49 6.82 -6.52
C ASN A 126 4.24 7.91 -7.57
N GLY A 127 2.97 8.25 -7.82
CA GLY A 127 2.62 9.37 -8.71
C GLY A 127 3.08 10.72 -8.16
N LEU A 128 2.89 10.98 -6.86
CA LEU A 128 3.26 12.24 -6.23
C LEU A 128 4.78 12.44 -6.21
N ILE A 129 5.57 11.46 -5.78
CA ILE A 129 7.04 11.59 -5.77
C ILE A 129 7.61 11.73 -7.19
N GLN A 130 7.00 11.07 -8.19
CA GLN A 130 7.38 11.26 -9.58
C GLN A 130 7.04 12.68 -10.07
N LYS A 131 5.84 13.18 -9.78
CA LYS A 131 5.38 14.51 -10.16
C LYS A 131 6.28 15.62 -9.58
N HIS A 132 6.64 15.49 -8.30
CA HIS A 132 7.44 16.46 -7.58
C HIS A 132 8.96 16.20 -7.67
N GLN A 133 9.38 15.19 -8.44
CA GLN A 133 10.80 14.80 -8.62
C GLN A 133 11.50 14.51 -7.29
N ILE A 134 10.77 13.94 -6.32
CA ILE A 134 11.27 13.58 -5.01
C ILE A 134 11.99 12.24 -5.10
N ARG A 135 13.18 12.17 -4.52
CA ARG A 135 13.93 10.92 -4.45
C ARG A 135 13.32 10.00 -3.40
N PRO A 136 13.00 8.73 -3.74
CA PRO A 136 12.64 7.71 -2.75
C PRO A 136 13.75 7.53 -1.71
N THR A 137 13.39 6.99 -0.53
CA THR A 137 14.40 6.68 0.49
C THR A 137 15.47 5.71 -0.02
N ALA A 138 16.73 5.95 0.34
CA ALA A 138 17.82 5.03 0.03
C ALA A 138 17.67 3.68 0.75
N MET A 139 16.85 3.62 1.78
CA MET A 139 16.54 2.40 2.53
C MET A 139 15.47 1.51 1.87
N TYR A 140 14.97 1.87 0.68
CA TYR A 140 13.92 1.15 -0.01
C TYR A 140 14.13 -0.38 -0.03
N PRO A 141 15.30 -0.94 -0.46
CA PRO A 141 15.50 -2.39 -0.46
C PRO A 141 15.50 -3.00 0.95
N ALA A 142 15.95 -2.26 1.96
CA ALA A 142 15.95 -2.74 3.33
C ALA A 142 14.51 -2.81 3.88
N TRP A 143 13.68 -1.83 3.55
CA TRP A 143 12.27 -1.82 3.95
C TRP A 143 11.46 -2.90 3.25
N GLU A 144 11.75 -3.24 1.98
CA GLU A 144 11.14 -4.39 1.29
C GLU A 144 11.38 -5.70 2.05
N VAL A 145 12.62 -5.96 2.44
CA VAL A 145 12.98 -7.17 3.20
C VAL A 145 12.35 -7.16 4.58
N ALA A 146 12.44 -6.05 5.31
CA ALA A 146 11.92 -5.93 6.67
C ALA A 146 10.39 -6.09 6.70
N ALA A 147 9.67 -5.43 5.81
CA ALA A 147 8.21 -5.49 5.73
C ALA A 147 7.72 -6.90 5.34
N THR A 148 8.34 -7.52 4.34
CA THR A 148 8.01 -8.89 3.92
C THR A 148 8.26 -9.88 5.06
N PHE A 149 9.39 -9.75 5.77
CA PHE A 149 9.69 -10.60 6.93
C PHE A 149 8.71 -10.39 8.08
N LEU A 150 8.37 -9.13 8.38
CA LEU A 150 7.40 -8.79 9.40
C LEU A 150 6.02 -9.40 9.10
N GLY A 151 5.52 -9.22 7.88
CA GLY A 151 4.25 -9.80 7.47
C GLY A 151 4.26 -11.33 7.54
N TRP A 152 5.30 -11.97 6.99
CA TRP A 152 5.43 -13.42 7.03
C TRP A 152 5.51 -13.97 8.47
N SER A 153 6.35 -13.38 9.31
CA SER A 153 6.57 -13.86 10.68
C SER A 153 5.34 -13.69 11.57
N THR A 154 4.65 -12.57 11.47
CA THR A 154 3.42 -12.33 12.24
C THR A 154 2.28 -13.24 11.79
N ALA A 155 2.13 -13.51 10.49
CA ALA A 155 1.17 -14.50 10.00
C ALA A 155 1.50 -15.93 10.45
N ALA A 156 2.80 -16.29 10.53
CA ALA A 156 3.25 -17.58 11.03
C ALA A 156 2.96 -17.77 12.53
N LEU A 157 2.91 -16.68 13.30
CA LEU A 157 2.49 -16.69 14.71
C LEU A 157 0.97 -16.82 14.90
N GLY A 158 0.20 -16.61 13.84
CA GLY A 158 -1.26 -16.76 13.84
C GLY A 158 -2.00 -15.48 13.48
N ARG A 159 -3.33 -15.61 13.37
CA ARG A 159 -4.23 -14.52 12.98
C ARG A 159 -4.10 -13.31 13.91
N GLU A 160 -4.16 -13.56 15.20
CA GLU A 160 -4.13 -12.54 16.26
C GLU A 160 -2.84 -11.72 16.18
N ALA A 161 -1.70 -12.38 15.95
CA ALA A 161 -0.40 -11.72 15.79
C ALA A 161 -0.32 -10.92 14.47
N ALA A 162 -0.92 -11.41 13.39
CA ALA A 162 -1.01 -10.67 12.13
C ALA A 162 -1.88 -9.42 12.30
N MET A 163 -3.02 -9.51 12.99
CA MET A 163 -3.89 -8.37 13.29
C MET A 163 -3.22 -7.39 14.26
N ALA A 164 -2.48 -7.88 15.26
CA ALA A 164 -1.69 -7.00 16.15
C ALA A 164 -0.58 -6.26 15.40
N CYS A 165 0.00 -6.89 14.37
CA CYS A 165 0.95 -6.22 13.48
C CYS A 165 0.27 -5.09 12.69
N THR A 166 -0.87 -5.35 12.08
CA THR A 166 -1.68 -4.32 11.40
C THR A 166 -2.01 -3.18 12.36
N GLU A 167 -2.60 -3.46 13.52
CA GLU A 167 -2.91 -2.45 14.53
C GLU A 167 -1.69 -1.57 14.89
N ALA A 168 -0.52 -2.20 15.10
CA ALA A 168 0.69 -1.50 15.47
C ALA A 168 1.20 -0.57 14.35
N VAL A 169 1.18 -1.04 13.12
CA VAL A 169 1.61 -0.30 11.92
C VAL A 169 0.68 0.88 11.68
N GLU A 170 -0.64 0.63 11.63
CA GLU A 170 -1.62 1.67 11.32
C GLU A 170 -1.74 2.72 12.43
N THR A 171 -1.45 2.36 13.68
CA THR A 171 -1.34 3.35 14.77
C THR A 171 -0.23 4.37 14.49
N GLU A 172 0.94 3.95 14.04
CA GLU A 172 2.07 4.85 13.78
C GLU A 172 1.90 5.61 12.47
N ILE A 173 1.39 4.96 11.43
CA ILE A 173 1.12 5.59 10.12
C ILE A 173 -0.01 6.62 10.23
N GLY A 174 -1.13 6.27 10.86
CA GLY A 174 -2.24 7.19 11.09
C GLY A 174 -1.83 8.41 11.90
N SER A 175 -0.96 8.24 12.94
CA SER A 175 -0.38 9.35 13.68
C SER A 175 0.49 10.23 12.78
N HIS A 176 1.33 9.63 11.94
CA HIS A 176 2.20 10.34 11.01
C HIS A 176 1.42 11.17 9.99
N TYR A 177 0.36 10.61 9.39
CA TYR A 177 -0.55 11.36 8.52
C TYR A 177 -1.26 12.50 9.25
N ASN A 178 -1.67 12.26 10.49
CA ASN A 178 -2.36 13.29 11.28
C ASN A 178 -1.45 14.48 11.57
N ASP A 179 -0.16 14.26 11.81
CA ASP A 179 0.83 15.34 11.99
C ASP A 179 1.03 16.13 10.69
N GLN A 180 1.09 15.48 9.53
CA GLN A 180 1.15 16.15 8.23
C GLN A 180 -0.10 16.99 7.95
N VAL A 181 -1.27 16.45 8.22
CA VAL A 181 -2.54 17.18 8.07
C VAL A 181 -2.57 18.43 8.96
N ARG A 182 -2.12 18.33 10.22
CA ARG A 182 -2.03 19.49 11.13
C ARG A 182 -1.09 20.56 10.62
N GLU A 183 0.05 20.14 10.07
CA GLU A 183 1.05 21.07 9.56
C GLU A 183 0.49 21.86 8.36
N ILE A 184 -0.11 21.19 7.38
CA ILE A 184 -0.70 21.86 6.21
C ILE A 184 -1.88 22.76 6.63
N LEU A 185 -2.68 22.36 7.61
CA LEU A 185 -3.74 23.20 8.16
C LEU A 185 -3.21 24.44 8.85
N SER A 186 -2.03 24.36 9.49
CA SER A 186 -1.39 25.55 10.05
C SER A 186 -0.99 26.55 8.97
N TRP A 187 -0.52 26.06 7.81
CA TRP A 187 -0.20 26.90 6.66
C TRP A 187 -1.45 27.53 6.03
N GLU A 188 -2.56 26.80 5.96
CA GLU A 188 -3.85 27.32 5.50
C GLU A 188 -4.33 28.47 6.40
N ALA A 189 -4.20 28.31 7.73
CA ALA A 189 -4.54 29.36 8.69
C ALA A 189 -3.61 30.59 8.56
N ASP A 190 -2.33 30.37 8.29
CA ASP A 190 -1.36 31.45 8.04
C ASP A 190 -1.67 32.20 6.74
N ALA A 191 -1.96 31.49 5.68
CA ALA A 191 -2.39 32.06 4.40
C ALA A 191 -3.63 32.94 4.59
N ALA A 192 -4.64 32.42 5.29
CA ALA A 192 -5.87 33.16 5.57
C ALA A 192 -5.61 34.46 6.34
N ARG A 193 -4.69 34.46 7.32
CA ARG A 193 -4.29 35.70 8.07
C ARG A 193 -3.64 36.73 7.19
N ARG A 194 -2.98 36.33 6.09
CA ARG A 194 -2.33 37.24 5.12
C ARG A 194 -3.27 37.64 3.98
N GLY A 195 -4.50 37.15 3.96
CA GLY A 195 -5.43 37.36 2.84
C GLY A 195 -5.06 36.53 1.60
N GLU A 196 -4.22 35.53 1.76
CA GLU A 196 -3.77 34.55 0.73
C GLU A 196 -4.59 33.29 0.82
N GLU A 197 -4.44 32.38 -0.14
CA GLU A 197 -4.97 31.02 -0.07
C GLU A 197 -3.95 30.01 -0.58
N LEU A 198 -4.05 28.77 -0.07
CA LEU A 198 -3.24 27.66 -0.58
C LEU A 198 -3.56 27.43 -2.06
N ASP A 199 -2.57 27.03 -2.82
CA ASP A 199 -2.80 26.61 -4.19
C ASP A 199 -3.64 25.34 -4.26
N ASP A 200 -4.22 25.06 -5.43
CA ASP A 200 -5.15 23.94 -5.60
C ASP A 200 -4.45 22.58 -5.42
N GLU A 201 -3.16 22.50 -5.75
CA GLU A 201 -2.35 21.28 -5.59
C GLU A 201 -2.13 20.93 -4.12
N LEU A 202 -1.82 21.93 -3.28
CA LEU A 202 -1.64 21.71 -1.85
C LEU A 202 -2.97 21.37 -1.15
N LYS A 203 -4.08 21.97 -1.61
CA LYS A 203 -5.44 21.60 -1.16
C LYS A 203 -5.77 20.16 -1.52
N GLU A 204 -5.42 19.70 -2.73
CA GLU A 204 -5.62 18.32 -3.18
C GLU A 204 -4.75 17.35 -2.36
N MET A 205 -3.49 17.69 -2.07
CA MET A 205 -2.63 16.89 -1.18
C MET A 205 -3.21 16.78 0.22
N LEU A 206 -3.68 17.88 0.79
CA LEU A 206 -4.34 17.86 2.11
C LEU A 206 -5.57 16.94 2.11
N ALA A 207 -6.41 17.01 1.08
CA ALA A 207 -7.57 16.14 0.93
C ALA A 207 -7.14 14.66 0.80
N THR A 208 -6.08 14.38 0.04
CA THR A 208 -5.52 13.04 -0.13
C THR A 208 -5.00 12.49 1.19
N PHE A 209 -4.21 13.25 1.94
CA PHE A 209 -3.68 12.81 3.24
C PHE A 209 -4.79 12.55 4.27
N ARG A 210 -5.84 13.37 4.27
CA ARG A 210 -7.02 13.14 5.14
C ARG A 210 -7.73 11.84 4.79
N ARG A 211 -7.98 11.62 3.50
CA ARG A 211 -8.65 10.40 3.03
C ARG A 211 -7.85 9.15 3.39
N ILE A 212 -6.56 9.13 3.07
CA ILE A 212 -5.69 7.97 3.35
C ILE A 212 -5.62 7.74 4.87
N ARG A 213 -5.38 8.78 5.67
CA ARG A 213 -5.42 8.66 7.14
C ARG A 213 -6.70 7.99 7.65
N ASP A 214 -7.86 8.37 7.10
CA ASP A 214 -9.15 7.83 7.55
C ASP A 214 -9.28 6.35 7.14
N GLU A 215 -8.73 5.96 5.98
CA GLU A 215 -8.64 4.57 5.51
C GLU A 215 -7.67 3.74 6.39
N GLU A 216 -6.54 4.30 6.86
CA GLU A 216 -5.63 3.63 7.81
C GLU A 216 -6.28 3.40 9.18
N LEU A 217 -7.09 4.35 9.66
CA LEU A 217 -7.86 4.17 10.87
C LEU A 217 -8.93 3.08 10.72
N GLU A 218 -9.50 2.89 9.52
CA GLU A 218 -10.40 1.77 9.23
C GLU A 218 -9.65 0.43 9.29
N HIS A 219 -8.42 0.35 8.77
CA HIS A 219 -7.57 -0.86 8.89
C HIS A 219 -7.28 -1.20 10.36
N LEU A 220 -6.98 -0.18 11.16
CA LEU A 220 -6.79 -0.35 12.60
C LEU A 220 -8.04 -0.92 13.27
N ASP A 221 -9.21 -0.36 12.97
CA ASP A 221 -10.49 -0.84 13.51
C ASP A 221 -10.78 -2.28 13.08
N HIS A 222 -10.49 -2.62 11.83
CA HIS A 222 -10.58 -3.99 11.32
C HIS A 222 -9.65 -4.96 12.07
N ALA A 223 -8.42 -4.54 12.36
CA ALA A 223 -7.48 -5.36 13.11
C ALA A 223 -7.98 -5.62 14.55
N VAL A 224 -8.48 -4.59 15.23
CA VAL A 224 -9.06 -4.72 16.57
C VAL A 224 -10.30 -5.62 16.56
N ALA A 225 -11.18 -5.47 15.57
CA ALA A 225 -12.39 -6.29 15.41
C ALA A 225 -12.07 -7.77 15.07
N ASN A 226 -10.84 -8.07 14.62
CA ASN A 226 -10.37 -9.42 14.32
C ASN A 226 -9.33 -9.92 15.34
N ASP A 227 -9.53 -9.56 16.60
CA ASP A 227 -8.84 -10.12 17.78
C ASP A 227 -7.33 -9.75 17.86
N SER A 228 -6.91 -8.59 17.38
CA SER A 228 -5.52 -8.13 17.53
C SER A 228 -5.04 -8.15 19.00
N LYS A 229 -5.93 -7.80 19.94
CA LYS A 229 -5.65 -7.77 21.39
C LYS A 229 -5.43 -9.15 22.00
N GLU A 230 -5.84 -10.22 21.33
CA GLU A 230 -5.66 -11.60 21.79
C GLU A 230 -4.31 -12.21 21.40
N ALA A 231 -3.48 -11.46 20.67
CA ALA A 231 -2.11 -11.88 20.32
C ALA A 231 -1.28 -12.19 21.58
N LYS A 232 -0.44 -13.21 21.52
CA LYS A 232 0.40 -13.63 22.66
C LYS A 232 1.86 -13.76 22.26
N PRO A 233 2.74 -12.93 22.86
CA PRO A 233 2.48 -11.83 23.81
C PRO A 233 2.07 -10.55 23.05
N TYR A 234 0.98 -9.89 23.46
CA TYR A 234 0.48 -8.70 22.76
C TYR A 234 1.41 -7.48 22.93
N ASP A 235 1.59 -7.01 24.17
CA ASP A 235 2.33 -5.77 24.43
C ASP A 235 3.76 -5.79 23.86
N PRO A 236 4.61 -6.80 24.14
CA PRO A 236 5.96 -6.81 23.57
C PRO A 236 5.98 -6.85 22.03
N LEU A 237 5.02 -7.56 21.40
CA LEU A 237 4.92 -7.62 19.95
C LEU A 237 4.58 -6.25 19.36
N VAL A 238 3.53 -5.61 19.88
CA VAL A 238 3.07 -4.30 19.43
C VAL A 238 4.13 -3.24 19.67
N ASP A 239 4.76 -3.21 20.84
CA ASP A 239 5.78 -2.23 21.18
C ASP A 239 7.01 -2.32 20.28
N VAL A 240 7.48 -3.54 19.98
CA VAL A 240 8.61 -3.75 19.07
C VAL A 240 8.27 -3.29 17.65
N ILE A 241 7.08 -3.60 17.15
CA ILE A 241 6.64 -3.18 15.81
C ILE A 241 6.51 -1.66 15.75
N ARG A 242 5.83 -1.04 16.70
CA ARG A 242 5.68 0.42 16.78
C ARG A 242 7.03 1.13 16.86
N PHE A 243 7.96 0.61 17.67
CA PHE A 243 9.32 1.14 17.73
C PHE A 243 10.01 1.05 16.37
N GLY A 244 9.90 -0.09 15.68
CA GLY A 244 10.43 -0.31 14.35
C GLY A 244 9.86 0.68 13.32
N CYS A 245 8.53 0.91 13.33
CA CYS A 245 7.87 1.88 12.46
C CYS A 245 8.38 3.30 12.70
N ARG A 246 8.45 3.75 13.97
CA ARG A 246 8.99 5.08 14.31
C ARG A 246 10.45 5.24 13.87
N ALA A 247 11.27 4.20 14.02
CA ALA A 247 12.65 4.22 13.57
C ALA A 247 12.73 4.31 12.04
N ALA A 248 11.93 3.53 11.31
CA ALA A 248 11.86 3.54 9.85
C ALA A 248 11.41 4.92 9.31
N ILE A 249 10.38 5.53 9.93
CA ILE A 249 9.93 6.90 9.62
C ILE A 249 11.10 7.88 9.78
N LYS A 250 11.75 7.91 10.96
CA LYS A 250 12.86 8.84 11.24
C LYS A 250 14.07 8.69 10.33
N ILE A 251 14.35 7.48 9.89
CA ILE A 251 15.43 7.20 8.93
C ILE A 251 15.01 7.70 7.53
N SER A 252 13.81 7.36 7.09
CA SER A 252 13.30 7.73 5.76
C SER A 252 13.06 9.24 5.59
N GLU A 253 12.84 9.98 6.69
CA GLU A 253 12.82 11.44 6.66
C GLU A 253 14.15 12.05 6.18
N LYS A 254 15.26 11.35 6.39
CA LYS A 254 16.60 11.90 6.19
C LYS A 254 17.33 11.39 4.95
N ILE A 255 17.02 10.17 4.51
CA ILE A 255 17.80 9.50 3.44
C ILE A 255 16.92 8.80 2.41
#